data_38eff5951cd2a6667574a8e3c79a5610
#
_entry.id   38eff5951cd2a6667574a8e3c79a5610
#
_cell.length_a   1.000
_cell.length_b   1.000
_cell.length_c   1.000
_cell.angle_alpha   90.00
_cell.angle_beta   90.00
_cell.angle_gamma   90.00
#
_symmetry.space_group_name_H-M   'P 1'
#
loop_
_entity.id
_entity.type
_entity.pdbx_description
1 polymer ?
#
loop_
_entity_poly.entity_id
_entity_poly.type
_entity_poly.pdbx_seq_one_letter_code
_entity_poly.pdbx_strand_id
1 'polypeptide(L)'
;MFAIIDIETCGSKYEYKRGRITEICIAVHDGLQVIEKWTTLINPECHISAFFMSVSGITNEMVADAPTFHEVAAKIIELTEGKIFVAHNVGFDYGFIKDEFNSLGYKYRRDTLCTVRLSRKLMPGKLSYSLGKLCESIGIEVQNRHRAEGDVDATVKLFDRLLELKSMHPQYKTKGVDELMTRRIDNIKKYILNKLP
;
A
#
# COMPACT_ATOMS: atom_id res chain seq x y z
N MET A 1 -1.66 13.72 1.49
CA MET A 1 -1.42 12.54 2.33
C MET A 1 -1.56 11.29 1.50
N PHE A 2 -0.98 10.17 1.93
CA PHE A 2 -1.01 8.88 1.25
C PHE A 2 -1.53 7.81 2.18
N ALA A 3 -2.22 6.82 1.64
CA ALA A 3 -2.52 5.56 2.29
C ALA A 3 -1.72 4.47 1.56
N ILE A 4 -0.68 3.95 2.21
CA ILE A 4 0.17 2.88 1.68
C ILE A 4 -0.45 1.57 2.13
N ILE A 5 -0.81 0.72 1.19
CA ILE A 5 -1.68 -0.42 1.43
C ILE A 5 -1.09 -1.66 0.79
N ASP A 6 -1.23 -2.77 1.48
CA ASP A 6 -1.03 -4.11 0.98
C ASP A 6 -2.11 -5.04 1.52
N ILE A 7 -2.46 -6.08 0.76
CA ILE A 7 -3.47 -7.06 1.12
C ILE A 7 -2.99 -8.48 0.84
N GLU A 8 -3.45 -9.42 1.67
CA GLU A 8 -3.40 -10.85 1.36
C GLU A 8 -4.78 -11.35 0.93
N THR A 9 -4.82 -12.40 0.12
CA THR A 9 -6.07 -12.90 -0.46
C THR A 9 -6.14 -14.42 -0.44
N CYS A 10 -7.36 -14.97 -0.41
CA CYS A 10 -7.62 -16.42 -0.50
C CYS A 10 -7.68 -16.96 -1.93
N GLY A 11 -7.45 -16.12 -2.94
CA GLY A 11 -7.53 -16.50 -4.35
C GLY A 11 -7.14 -15.37 -5.29
N SER A 12 -7.13 -15.66 -6.58
CA SER A 12 -6.85 -14.70 -7.64
C SER A 12 -8.12 -14.00 -8.11
N LYS A 13 -8.02 -12.72 -8.49
CA LYS A 13 -9.13 -12.00 -9.13
C LYS A 13 -9.52 -12.54 -10.52
N TYR A 14 -8.70 -13.43 -11.08
CA TYR A 14 -8.92 -14.04 -12.40
C TYR A 14 -9.57 -15.43 -12.33
N GLU A 15 -9.77 -15.97 -11.13
CA GLU A 15 -10.45 -17.26 -10.95
C GLU A 15 -11.96 -17.10 -11.05
N TYR A 16 -12.65 -18.19 -11.47
CA TYR A 16 -14.11 -18.22 -11.61
C TYR A 16 -14.85 -17.87 -10.31
N LYS A 17 -14.26 -18.25 -9.15
CA LYS A 17 -14.64 -17.73 -7.84
C LYS A 17 -13.56 -16.73 -7.43
N ARG A 18 -13.84 -15.44 -7.53
CA ARG A 18 -12.94 -14.38 -7.09
C ARG A 18 -12.46 -14.65 -5.68
N GLY A 19 -11.15 -14.57 -5.47
CA GLY A 19 -10.61 -14.54 -4.12
C GLY A 19 -11.11 -13.33 -3.34
N ARG A 20 -11.13 -13.47 -2.03
CA ARG A 20 -11.52 -12.43 -1.06
C ARG A 20 -10.29 -12.01 -0.27
N ILE A 21 -10.35 -10.86 0.36
CA ILE A 21 -9.26 -10.34 1.20
C ILE A 21 -9.22 -11.12 2.52
N THR A 22 -8.03 -11.56 2.93
CA THR A 22 -7.78 -12.29 4.18
C THR A 22 -6.98 -11.48 5.21
N GLU A 23 -6.20 -10.49 4.76
CA GLU A 23 -5.49 -9.55 5.61
C GLU A 23 -5.38 -8.20 4.88
N ILE A 24 -5.39 -7.12 5.60
CA ILE A 24 -5.12 -5.78 5.10
C ILE A 24 -4.22 -5.03 6.07
N CYS A 25 -3.23 -4.32 5.54
CA CYS A 25 -2.47 -3.32 6.28
C CYS A 25 -2.55 -1.98 5.56
N ILE A 26 -2.76 -0.91 6.32
CA ILE A 26 -2.81 0.48 5.84
C ILE A 26 -1.89 1.33 6.69
N ALA A 27 -0.88 1.94 6.09
CA ALA A 27 -0.05 2.95 6.71
C ALA A 27 -0.39 4.32 6.12
N VAL A 28 -0.86 5.25 6.96
CA VAL A 28 -1.11 6.64 6.58
C VAL A 28 0.20 7.41 6.66
N HIS A 29 0.60 8.04 5.56
CA HIS A 29 1.86 8.74 5.41
C HIS A 29 1.60 10.21 5.05
N ASP A 30 2.21 11.15 5.78
CA ASP A 30 2.01 12.59 5.57
C ASP A 30 2.95 13.19 4.48
N GLY A 31 3.86 12.36 3.96
CA GLY A 31 4.92 12.72 3.02
C GLY A 31 6.30 12.84 3.66
N LEU A 32 6.37 12.77 5.00
CA LEU A 32 7.61 12.77 5.78
C LEU A 32 7.77 11.48 6.56
N GLN A 33 6.69 10.96 7.12
CA GLN A 33 6.67 9.79 7.98
C GLN A 33 5.29 9.13 8.01
N VAL A 34 5.25 7.91 8.50
CA VAL A 34 4.00 7.23 8.85
C VAL A 34 3.45 7.87 10.13
N ILE A 35 2.19 8.30 10.10
CA ILE A 35 1.49 8.94 11.22
C ILE A 35 0.44 8.03 11.87
N GLU A 36 -0.01 7.01 11.14
CA GLU A 36 -0.95 5.99 11.63
C GLU A 36 -0.70 4.69 10.85
N LYS A 37 -0.77 3.54 11.53
CA LYS A 37 -0.73 2.22 10.89
C LYS A 37 -1.81 1.35 11.52
N TRP A 38 -2.54 0.64 10.68
CA TRP A 38 -3.59 -0.28 11.07
C TRP A 38 -3.50 -1.57 10.27
N THR A 39 -3.55 -2.70 10.94
CA THR A 39 -3.50 -4.04 10.35
C THR A 39 -4.60 -4.89 10.96
N THR A 40 -5.26 -5.69 10.13
CA THR A 40 -6.22 -6.70 10.61
C THR A 40 -6.31 -7.89 9.66
N LEU A 41 -6.53 -9.08 10.23
CA LEU A 41 -7.06 -10.21 9.49
C LEU A 41 -8.52 -9.92 9.11
N ILE A 42 -8.97 -10.51 8.01
CA ILE A 42 -10.36 -10.41 7.54
C ILE A 42 -10.86 -11.81 7.26
N ASN A 43 -12.05 -12.13 7.78
CA ASN A 43 -12.74 -13.35 7.41
C ASN A 43 -13.22 -13.23 5.95
N PRO A 44 -12.66 -14.01 5.02
CA PRO A 44 -13.01 -13.93 3.60
C PRO A 44 -14.36 -14.57 3.28
N GLU A 45 -15.04 -15.17 4.29
CA GLU A 45 -16.30 -15.92 4.11
C GLU A 45 -16.21 -17.03 3.04
N CYS A 46 -15.01 -17.54 2.79
CA CYS A 46 -14.72 -18.63 1.87
C CYS A 46 -13.49 -19.42 2.33
N HIS A 47 -13.34 -20.62 1.81
CA HIS A 47 -12.20 -21.48 2.16
C HIS A 47 -10.91 -20.97 1.52
N ILE A 48 -9.85 -20.84 2.32
CA ILE A 48 -8.49 -20.55 1.87
C ILE A 48 -7.84 -21.86 1.45
N SER A 49 -7.46 -21.98 0.18
CA SER A 49 -6.82 -23.21 -0.30
C SER A 49 -5.41 -23.39 0.26
N ALA A 50 -4.91 -24.62 0.27
CA ALA A 50 -3.57 -24.96 0.74
C ALA A 50 -2.47 -24.12 0.05
N PHE A 51 -2.64 -23.80 -1.23
CA PHE A 51 -1.70 -22.95 -1.96
C PHE A 51 -1.59 -21.56 -1.34
N PHE A 52 -2.72 -20.86 -1.12
CA PHE A 52 -2.69 -19.52 -0.54
C PHE A 52 -2.24 -19.52 0.92
N MET A 53 -2.62 -20.54 1.70
CA MET A 53 -2.08 -20.74 3.05
C MET A 53 -0.55 -20.92 3.04
N SER A 54 0.02 -21.64 2.06
CA SER A 54 1.47 -21.82 1.97
C SER A 54 2.23 -20.54 1.56
N VAL A 55 1.57 -19.59 0.89
CA VAL A 55 2.17 -18.32 0.46
C VAL A 55 2.15 -17.29 1.58
N SER A 56 0.97 -17.05 2.18
CA SER A 56 0.79 -15.97 3.19
C SER A 56 0.97 -16.44 4.63
N GLY A 57 0.91 -17.77 4.86
CA GLY A 57 0.85 -18.34 6.21
C GLY A 57 -0.49 -18.12 6.92
N ILE A 58 -1.49 -17.51 6.26
CA ILE A 58 -2.82 -17.27 6.85
C ILE A 58 -3.67 -18.54 6.65
N THR A 59 -4.12 -19.13 7.77
CA THR A 59 -4.93 -20.36 7.75
C THR A 59 -6.42 -20.03 7.92
N ASN A 60 -7.28 -21.02 7.62
CA ASN A 60 -8.72 -20.89 7.80
C ASN A 60 -9.08 -20.64 9.27
N GLU A 61 -8.34 -21.24 10.22
CA GLU A 61 -8.56 -21.07 11.65
C GLU A 61 -8.22 -19.64 12.11
N MET A 62 -7.17 -19.04 11.53
CA MET A 62 -6.77 -17.65 11.89
C MET A 62 -7.81 -16.61 11.51
N VAL A 63 -8.58 -16.86 10.45
CA VAL A 63 -9.58 -15.89 9.96
C VAL A 63 -11.00 -16.23 10.39
N ALA A 64 -11.23 -17.38 11.06
CA ALA A 64 -12.57 -17.85 11.40
C ALA A 64 -13.35 -16.82 12.26
N ASP A 65 -12.68 -16.24 13.26
CA ASP A 65 -13.25 -15.25 14.18
C ASP A 65 -12.81 -13.81 13.86
N ALA A 66 -12.14 -13.60 12.69
CA ALA A 66 -11.76 -12.27 12.25
C ALA A 66 -13.00 -11.50 11.73
N PRO A 67 -12.99 -10.15 11.79
CA PRO A 67 -14.07 -9.36 11.22
C PRO A 67 -14.19 -9.59 9.71
N THR A 68 -15.41 -9.55 9.19
CA THR A 68 -15.67 -9.56 7.74
C THR A 68 -15.26 -8.23 7.10
N PHE A 69 -15.14 -8.19 5.77
CA PHE A 69 -14.84 -6.93 5.07
C PHE A 69 -15.90 -5.85 5.34
N HIS A 70 -17.17 -6.23 5.46
CA HIS A 70 -18.24 -5.30 5.80
C HIS A 70 -18.00 -4.58 7.14
N GLU A 71 -17.54 -5.31 8.16
CA GLU A 71 -17.30 -4.76 9.49
C GLU A 71 -16.11 -3.80 9.54
N VAL A 72 -15.10 -4.00 8.68
CA VAL A 72 -13.91 -3.11 8.61
C VAL A 72 -14.02 -2.03 7.54
N ALA A 73 -15.05 -2.05 6.69
CA ALA A 73 -15.20 -1.14 5.57
C ALA A 73 -15.16 0.34 5.98
N ALA A 74 -15.80 0.70 7.09
CA ALA A 74 -15.81 2.07 7.60
C ALA A 74 -14.39 2.54 7.97
N LYS A 75 -13.58 1.69 8.61
CA LYS A 75 -12.19 2.02 8.97
C LYS A 75 -11.31 2.17 7.72
N ILE A 76 -11.51 1.34 6.71
CA ILE A 76 -10.79 1.46 5.42
C ILE A 76 -11.14 2.80 4.75
N ILE A 77 -12.40 3.23 4.76
CA ILE A 77 -12.81 4.53 4.23
C ILE A 77 -12.11 5.64 5.00
N GLU A 78 -12.19 5.66 6.32
CA GLU A 78 -11.56 6.66 7.21
C GLU A 78 -10.06 6.82 6.90
N LEU A 79 -9.34 5.70 6.81
CA LEU A 79 -7.89 5.69 6.58
C LEU A 79 -7.50 6.09 5.14
N THR A 80 -8.42 5.99 4.18
CA THR A 80 -8.11 6.24 2.75
C THR A 80 -8.78 7.46 2.17
N GLU A 81 -9.79 8.04 2.83
CA GLU A 81 -10.53 9.19 2.30
C GLU A 81 -9.63 10.44 2.17
N GLY A 82 -9.72 11.11 1.04
CA GLY A 82 -8.91 12.30 0.74
C GLY A 82 -7.41 12.04 0.58
N LYS A 83 -6.98 10.76 0.55
CA LYS A 83 -5.58 10.36 0.42
C LYS A 83 -5.34 9.66 -0.92
N ILE A 84 -4.08 9.70 -1.38
CA ILE A 84 -3.65 8.92 -2.54
C ILE A 84 -3.42 7.48 -2.08
N PHE A 85 -4.08 6.53 -2.73
CA PHE A 85 -3.90 5.11 -2.51
C PHE A 85 -2.57 4.65 -3.14
N VAL A 86 -1.63 4.21 -2.33
CA VAL A 86 -0.31 3.75 -2.77
C VAL A 86 -0.19 2.25 -2.52
N ALA A 87 0.26 1.50 -3.53
CA ALA A 87 0.60 0.09 -3.35
C ALA A 87 1.72 -0.35 -4.31
N HIS A 88 2.35 -1.48 -3.99
CA HIS A 88 3.33 -2.10 -4.87
C HIS A 88 2.63 -3.01 -5.88
N ASN A 89 2.43 -2.52 -7.12
CA ASN A 89 1.52 -3.07 -8.13
C ASN A 89 0.03 -2.75 -7.84
N VAL A 90 -0.26 -1.48 -7.62
CA VAL A 90 -1.54 -0.92 -7.16
C VAL A 90 -2.80 -1.49 -7.83
N GLY A 91 -2.71 -1.99 -9.07
CA GLY A 91 -3.85 -2.57 -9.77
C GLY A 91 -4.40 -3.84 -9.11
N PHE A 92 -3.58 -4.55 -8.34
CA PHE A 92 -3.99 -5.72 -7.57
C PHE A 92 -4.80 -5.29 -6.34
N ASP A 93 -4.17 -4.60 -5.40
CA ASP A 93 -4.76 -4.22 -4.11
C ASP A 93 -6.00 -3.33 -4.29
N TYR A 94 -5.86 -2.30 -5.11
CA TYR A 94 -6.97 -1.39 -5.40
C TYR A 94 -8.15 -2.11 -6.09
N GLY A 95 -7.84 -3.10 -6.95
CA GLY A 95 -8.85 -3.90 -7.62
C GLY A 95 -9.69 -4.73 -6.64
N PHE A 96 -9.03 -5.45 -5.72
CA PHE A 96 -9.71 -6.24 -4.69
C PHE A 96 -10.55 -5.37 -3.76
N ILE A 97 -9.97 -4.31 -3.19
CA ILE A 97 -10.68 -3.40 -2.29
C ILE A 97 -11.90 -2.77 -3.00
N LYS A 98 -11.74 -2.34 -4.24
CA LYS A 98 -12.84 -1.79 -5.03
C LYS A 98 -13.95 -2.82 -5.27
N ASP A 99 -13.59 -4.08 -5.54
CA ASP A 99 -14.56 -5.15 -5.78
C ASP A 99 -15.31 -5.50 -4.48
N GLU A 100 -14.63 -5.54 -3.33
CA GLU A 100 -15.27 -5.72 -2.03
C GLU A 100 -16.27 -4.59 -1.73
N PHE A 101 -15.88 -3.34 -1.92
CA PHE A 101 -16.80 -2.20 -1.75
C PHE A 101 -17.97 -2.23 -2.74
N ASN A 102 -17.73 -2.63 -3.98
CA ASN A 102 -18.81 -2.78 -4.98
C ASN A 102 -19.84 -3.84 -4.54
N SER A 103 -19.40 -4.94 -3.91
CA SER A 103 -20.31 -5.96 -3.36
C SER A 103 -21.20 -5.42 -2.24
N LEU A 104 -20.72 -4.38 -1.53
CA LEU A 104 -21.49 -3.65 -0.52
C LEU A 104 -22.35 -2.51 -1.12
N GLY A 105 -22.39 -2.35 -2.44
CA GLY A 105 -23.11 -1.26 -3.10
C GLY A 105 -22.42 0.11 -3.04
N TYR A 106 -21.17 0.18 -2.55
CA TYR A 106 -20.42 1.42 -2.38
C TYR A 106 -19.43 1.65 -3.52
N LYS A 107 -19.45 2.84 -4.15
CA LYS A 107 -18.50 3.22 -5.20
C LYS A 107 -17.20 3.74 -4.60
N TYR A 108 -16.26 2.84 -4.37
CA TYR A 108 -14.93 3.21 -3.87
C TYR A 108 -14.07 3.83 -4.98
N ARG A 109 -13.65 5.09 -4.77
CA ARG A 109 -12.78 5.81 -5.71
C ARG A 109 -11.71 6.56 -4.95
N ARG A 110 -10.45 6.34 -5.33
CA ARG A 110 -9.26 7.05 -4.83
C ARG A 110 -8.32 7.32 -6.00
N ASP A 111 -7.58 8.42 -5.94
CA ASP A 111 -6.40 8.57 -6.80
C ASP A 111 -5.37 7.53 -6.41
N THR A 112 -4.68 6.93 -7.39
CA THR A 112 -3.75 5.81 -7.13
C THR A 112 -2.33 6.13 -7.54
N LEU A 113 -1.34 5.62 -6.80
CA LEU A 113 0.06 5.67 -7.12
C LEU A 113 0.66 4.26 -7.04
N CYS A 114 1.31 3.83 -8.12
CA CYS A 114 1.97 2.53 -8.20
C CYS A 114 3.47 2.68 -7.97
N THR A 115 4.00 2.11 -6.88
CA THR A 115 5.44 2.17 -6.59
C THR A 115 6.26 1.41 -7.63
N VAL A 116 5.75 0.33 -8.25
CA VAL A 116 6.43 -0.35 -9.38
C VAL A 116 6.65 0.61 -10.56
N ARG A 117 5.59 1.32 -10.98
CA ARG A 117 5.69 2.26 -12.10
C ARG A 117 6.61 3.44 -11.77
N LEU A 118 6.54 3.94 -10.55
CA LEU A 118 7.40 5.03 -10.09
C LEU A 118 8.86 4.56 -9.99
N SER A 119 9.11 3.34 -9.49
CA SER A 119 10.46 2.76 -9.43
C SER A 119 11.07 2.58 -10.82
N ARG A 120 10.30 2.07 -11.79
CA ARG A 120 10.78 1.95 -13.17
C ARG A 120 11.21 3.28 -13.77
N LYS A 121 10.53 4.36 -13.40
CA LYS A 121 10.80 5.71 -13.87
C LYS A 121 12.02 6.34 -13.21
N LEU A 122 12.17 6.18 -11.88
CA LEU A 122 13.21 6.82 -11.09
C LEU A 122 14.48 5.97 -10.94
N MET A 123 14.37 4.66 -11.07
CA MET A 123 15.45 3.69 -10.96
C MET A 123 15.41 2.71 -12.14
N PRO A 124 15.63 3.17 -13.39
CA PRO A 124 15.61 2.28 -14.56
C PRO A 124 16.75 1.26 -14.50
N GLY A 125 16.62 0.14 -15.24
CA GLY A 125 17.66 -0.86 -15.38
C GLY A 125 17.78 -1.87 -14.23
N LYS A 126 16.82 -1.92 -13.30
CA LYS A 126 16.78 -2.98 -12.27
C LYS A 126 16.40 -4.33 -12.88
N LEU A 127 17.05 -5.41 -12.45
CA LEU A 127 16.78 -6.79 -12.91
C LEU A 127 15.34 -7.23 -12.59
N SER A 128 14.78 -6.77 -11.46
CA SER A 128 13.41 -7.05 -11.05
C SER A 128 12.82 -5.85 -10.33
N TYR A 129 11.51 -5.67 -10.50
CA TYR A 129 10.69 -4.69 -9.78
C TYR A 129 9.65 -5.36 -8.87
N SER A 130 9.80 -6.65 -8.54
CA SER A 130 9.04 -7.24 -7.42
C SER A 130 9.53 -6.67 -6.09
N LEU A 131 8.65 -6.48 -5.12
CA LEU A 131 8.94 -5.76 -3.87
C LEU A 131 10.24 -6.26 -3.22
N GLY A 132 10.34 -7.56 -2.92
CA GLY A 132 11.50 -8.11 -2.25
C GLY A 132 12.81 -7.90 -3.01
N LYS A 133 12.84 -8.26 -4.33
CA LYS A 133 14.08 -8.13 -5.13
C LYS A 133 14.46 -6.67 -5.37
N LEU A 134 13.48 -5.78 -5.52
CA LEU A 134 13.75 -4.35 -5.65
C LEU A 134 14.30 -3.78 -4.36
N CYS A 135 13.68 -4.06 -3.20
CA CYS A 135 14.15 -3.63 -1.89
C CYS A 135 15.57 -4.13 -1.62
N GLU A 136 15.85 -5.41 -1.82
CA GLU A 136 17.17 -6.01 -1.70
C GLU A 136 18.21 -5.25 -2.56
N SER A 137 17.88 -4.95 -3.83
CA SER A 137 18.79 -4.26 -4.77
C SER A 137 19.14 -2.82 -4.37
N ILE A 138 18.46 -2.24 -3.39
CA ILE A 138 18.68 -0.88 -2.86
C ILE A 138 18.96 -0.85 -1.36
N GLY A 139 19.25 -2.03 -0.76
CA GLY A 139 19.63 -2.16 0.64
C GLY A 139 18.49 -1.99 1.65
N ILE A 140 17.24 -2.19 1.23
CA ILE A 140 16.07 -2.22 2.13
C ILE A 140 15.83 -3.66 2.57
N GLU A 141 15.96 -3.91 3.87
CA GLU A 141 15.62 -5.19 4.47
C GLU A 141 14.10 -5.35 4.53
N VAL A 142 13.59 -6.50 4.05
CA VAL A 142 12.18 -6.87 4.09
C VAL A 142 11.98 -7.99 5.09
N GLN A 143 11.20 -7.73 6.12
CA GLN A 143 10.84 -8.70 7.16
C GLN A 143 9.38 -9.15 6.95
N ASN A 144 9.04 -10.35 7.40
CA ASN A 144 7.68 -10.90 7.36
C ASN A 144 7.02 -10.80 5.97
N ARG A 145 7.74 -11.18 4.91
CA ARG A 145 7.20 -11.21 3.56
C ARG A 145 5.96 -12.09 3.46
N HIS A 146 5.06 -11.69 2.55
CA HIS A 146 3.75 -12.34 2.37
C HIS A 146 2.86 -12.25 3.62
N ARG A 147 3.05 -11.19 4.39
CA ARG A 147 2.12 -10.68 5.38
C ARG A 147 1.93 -9.20 5.06
N ALA A 148 0.70 -8.77 5.02
CA ALA A 148 0.35 -7.41 4.59
C ALA A 148 1.11 -6.32 5.39
N GLU A 149 1.35 -6.52 6.68
CA GLU A 149 2.12 -5.57 7.49
C GLU A 149 3.59 -5.51 7.06
N GLY A 150 4.25 -6.65 6.84
CA GLY A 150 5.65 -6.70 6.41
C GLY A 150 5.86 -6.09 5.02
N ASP A 151 4.94 -6.35 4.10
CA ASP A 151 5.00 -5.81 2.74
C ASP A 151 4.63 -4.30 2.71
N VAL A 152 3.74 -3.81 3.60
CA VAL A 152 3.53 -2.37 3.82
C VAL A 152 4.79 -1.70 4.37
N ASP A 153 5.45 -2.25 5.39
CA ASP A 153 6.66 -1.66 5.95
C ASP A 153 7.80 -1.56 4.92
N ALA A 154 7.95 -2.59 4.08
CA ALA A 154 8.88 -2.54 2.95
C ALA A 154 8.47 -1.50 1.89
N THR A 155 7.17 -1.40 1.59
CA THR A 155 6.63 -0.44 0.64
C THR A 155 6.76 1.00 1.15
N VAL A 156 6.61 1.26 2.45
CA VAL A 156 6.87 2.56 3.09
C VAL A 156 8.33 2.97 2.88
N LYS A 157 9.29 2.10 3.25
CA LYS A 157 10.74 2.38 3.06
C LYS A 157 11.08 2.64 1.59
N LEU A 158 10.51 1.84 0.68
CA LEU A 158 10.66 2.06 -0.75
C LEU A 158 10.05 3.39 -1.19
N PHE A 159 8.88 3.74 -0.68
CA PHE A 159 8.18 4.98 -1.01
C PHE A 159 8.97 6.21 -0.55
N ASP A 160 9.53 6.19 0.67
CA ASP A 160 10.43 7.23 1.16
C ASP A 160 11.64 7.42 0.24
N ARG A 161 12.27 6.33 -0.17
CA ARG A 161 13.39 6.37 -1.12
C ARG A 161 12.98 6.95 -2.48
N LEU A 162 11.77 6.63 -2.95
CA LEU A 162 11.22 7.19 -4.19
C LEU A 162 10.91 8.68 -4.07
N LEU A 163 10.43 9.16 -2.92
CA LEU A 163 10.23 10.59 -2.65
C LEU A 163 11.56 11.35 -2.64
N GLU A 164 12.62 10.78 -2.04
CA GLU A 164 13.97 11.36 -2.08
C GLU A 164 14.48 11.48 -3.52
N LEU A 165 14.46 10.39 -4.27
CA LEU A 165 14.89 10.38 -5.69
C LEU A 165 14.06 11.34 -6.54
N LYS A 166 12.76 11.44 -6.30
CA LYS A 166 11.88 12.37 -6.99
C LYS A 166 12.27 13.83 -6.72
N SER A 167 12.71 14.15 -5.50
CA SER A 167 13.19 15.49 -5.16
C SER A 167 14.45 15.89 -5.93
N MET A 168 15.31 14.92 -6.24
CA MET A 168 16.53 15.11 -7.05
C MET A 168 16.24 15.18 -8.56
N HIS A 169 15.06 14.71 -8.99
CA HIS A 169 14.65 14.64 -10.39
C HIS A 169 13.29 15.32 -10.62
N PRO A 170 13.18 16.66 -10.47
CA PRO A 170 11.93 17.38 -10.58
C PRO A 170 11.27 17.33 -11.97
N GLN A 171 12.05 17.01 -13.01
CA GLN A 171 11.55 16.83 -14.38
C GLN A 171 10.57 15.67 -14.55
N TYR A 172 10.58 14.68 -13.66
CA TYR A 172 9.63 13.56 -13.70
C TYR A 172 8.32 13.94 -12.99
N LYS A 173 7.37 14.48 -13.73
CA LYS A 173 6.04 14.79 -13.19
C LYS A 173 5.30 13.53 -12.76
N THR A 174 4.72 13.57 -11.56
CA THR A 174 3.92 12.48 -10.99
C THR A 174 2.74 13.09 -10.25
N LYS A 175 1.52 12.88 -10.79
CA LYS A 175 0.29 13.42 -10.20
C LYS A 175 0.20 13.10 -8.70
N GLY A 176 -0.10 14.10 -7.89
CA GLY A 176 -0.22 13.99 -6.44
C GLY A 176 1.12 14.06 -5.68
N VAL A 177 2.23 13.55 -6.25
CA VAL A 177 3.55 13.65 -5.62
C VAL A 177 4.14 15.05 -5.79
N ASP A 178 3.94 15.66 -6.96
CA ASP A 178 4.47 17.01 -7.24
C ASP A 178 3.85 18.07 -6.31
N GLU A 179 2.55 18.04 -6.09
CA GLU A 179 1.84 18.94 -5.16
C GLU A 179 2.32 18.74 -3.72
N LEU A 180 2.56 17.51 -3.32
CA LEU A 180 3.04 17.19 -1.99
C LEU A 180 4.50 17.61 -1.80
N MET A 181 5.36 17.42 -2.82
CA MET A 181 6.75 17.86 -2.77
C MET A 181 6.83 19.39 -2.64
N THR A 182 5.93 20.14 -3.29
CA THR A 182 5.83 21.58 -3.12
C THR A 182 5.49 21.93 -1.66
N ARG A 183 4.45 21.30 -1.09
CA ARG A 183 4.08 21.48 0.32
C ARG A 183 5.17 21.08 1.30
N ARG A 184 5.92 19.99 1.02
CA ARG A 184 7.05 19.53 1.83
C ARG A 184 8.17 20.57 1.85
N ILE A 185 8.53 21.10 0.69
CA ILE A 185 9.55 22.17 0.56
C ILE A 185 9.09 23.43 1.31
N ASP A 186 7.84 23.82 1.18
CA ASP A 186 7.29 24.99 1.86
C ASP A 186 7.27 24.81 3.39
N ASN A 187 6.90 23.62 3.87
CA ASN A 187 6.94 23.31 5.30
C ASN A 187 8.36 23.29 5.87
N ILE A 188 9.33 22.71 5.13
CA ILE A 188 10.75 22.73 5.51
C ILE A 188 11.27 24.18 5.54
N LYS A 189 10.96 24.99 4.53
CA LYS A 189 11.32 26.42 4.50
C LYS A 189 10.73 27.15 5.70
N LYS A 190 9.45 26.95 6.00
CA LYS A 190 8.77 27.56 7.14
C LYS A 190 9.38 27.13 8.48
N TYR A 191 9.73 25.85 8.63
CA TYR A 191 10.41 25.32 9.81
C TYR A 191 11.80 25.93 10.00
N ILE A 192 12.59 26.06 8.91
CA ILE A 192 13.92 26.67 8.95
C ILE A 192 13.79 28.17 9.28
N LEU A 193 12.88 28.90 8.64
CA LEU A 193 12.66 30.33 8.88
C LEU A 193 12.21 30.63 10.32
N ASN A 194 11.45 29.71 10.94
CA ASN A 194 11.00 29.89 12.33
C ASN A 194 12.06 29.50 13.37
N LYS A 195 13.19 28.92 12.96
CA LYS A 195 14.31 28.53 13.83
C LYS A 195 15.58 29.38 13.64
N LEU A 196 15.58 30.28 12.66
CA LEU A 196 16.64 31.28 12.54
C LEU A 196 16.36 32.42 13.53
N PRO A 197 17.37 32.82 14.33
CA PRO A 197 17.23 33.89 15.30
C PRO A 197 16.94 35.24 14.63
#